data_118839dc3cf45672484f2305124c096f
#
_entry.id   118839dc3cf45672484f2305124c096f
#
_cell.length_a   1.000
_cell.length_b   1.000
_cell.length_c   1.000
_cell.angle_alpha   90.00
_cell.angle_beta   90.00
_cell.angle_gamma   90.00
#
_symmetry.space_group_name_H-M   'P 1'
#
loop_
_entity.id
_entity.type
_entity.pdbx_description
1 polymer ?
#
loop_
_entity_poly.entity_id
_entity_poly.type
_entity_poly.pdbx_seq_one_letter_code
_entity_poly.pdbx_strand_id
1 'polypeptide(L)'
;MTSEPADPEGPDGDAVARVRAMLEQDAATAALGIEVLTLGPGRATMRMAVRPDMVQGHGTCHGGLVFSLADSAFAAACNGRSPGPVFAASAEITWVAPAFVGDTLVADAVEHTRYGRNGVTDVTVSRQGDGALLALFRGRSVEVSRPPAPRPTNGGPR
;
A
#
# COMPACT_ATOMS: atom_id res chain seq x y z
N MET A 1 1.33 -18.23 -19.48
CA MET A 1 1.00 -18.97 -18.25
C MET A 1 -0.17 -18.25 -17.62
N THR A 2 -1.34 -18.83 -17.73
CA THR A 2 -2.59 -18.32 -17.13
C THR A 2 -2.50 -18.54 -15.62
N SER A 3 -2.49 -17.45 -14.85
CA SER A 3 -2.64 -17.53 -13.39
C SER A 3 -4.03 -18.02 -13.09
N GLU A 4 -4.11 -19.20 -12.47
CA GLU A 4 -5.35 -19.77 -11.94
C GLU A 4 -5.95 -18.80 -10.92
N PRO A 5 -7.26 -18.52 -10.94
CA PRO A 5 -7.88 -17.68 -9.92
C PRO A 5 -7.74 -18.36 -8.55
N ALA A 6 -7.35 -17.58 -7.52
CA ALA A 6 -7.22 -18.06 -6.16
C ALA A 6 -8.54 -18.69 -5.68
N ASP A 7 -8.46 -19.85 -5.03
CA ASP A 7 -9.60 -20.52 -4.41
C ASP A 7 -10.15 -19.61 -3.28
N PRO A 8 -11.40 -19.15 -3.34
CA PRO A 8 -11.97 -18.25 -2.35
C PRO A 8 -12.13 -18.86 -0.95
N GLU A 9 -12.04 -20.18 -0.82
CA GLU A 9 -12.16 -20.92 0.46
C GLU A 9 -10.81 -21.48 0.96
N GLY A 10 -9.70 -21.21 0.25
CA GLY A 10 -8.36 -21.64 0.63
C GLY A 10 -7.65 -20.63 1.57
N PRO A 11 -6.48 -20.99 2.13
CA PRO A 11 -5.68 -20.14 3.01
C PRO A 11 -5.34 -18.77 2.37
N ASP A 12 -5.30 -18.70 1.05
CA ASP A 12 -5.09 -17.48 0.29
C ASP A 12 -6.34 -16.56 0.29
N GLY A 13 -7.54 -17.15 0.24
CA GLY A 13 -8.80 -16.44 0.38
C GLY A 13 -8.96 -15.80 1.76
N ASP A 14 -8.58 -16.49 2.82
CA ASP A 14 -8.58 -15.97 4.20
C ASP A 14 -7.61 -14.80 4.37
N ALA A 15 -6.44 -14.85 3.74
CA ALA A 15 -5.47 -13.76 3.79
C ALA A 15 -5.99 -12.50 3.09
N VAL A 16 -6.59 -12.64 1.92
CA VAL A 16 -7.20 -11.52 1.19
C VAL A 16 -8.37 -10.92 1.98
N ALA A 17 -9.22 -11.75 2.61
CA ALA A 17 -10.32 -11.28 3.45
C ALA A 17 -9.81 -10.45 4.65
N ARG A 18 -8.72 -10.89 5.30
CA ARG A 18 -8.09 -10.13 6.39
C ARG A 18 -7.55 -8.78 5.92
N VAL A 19 -6.91 -8.72 4.75
CA VAL A 19 -6.42 -7.46 4.18
C VAL A 19 -7.59 -6.51 3.88
N ARG A 20 -8.69 -6.99 3.32
CA ARG A 20 -9.89 -6.17 3.11
C ARG A 20 -10.42 -5.58 4.42
N ALA A 21 -10.56 -6.40 5.46
CA ALA A 21 -11.00 -5.96 6.77
C ALA A 21 -10.03 -4.94 7.42
N MET A 22 -8.73 -5.11 7.21
CA MET A 22 -7.70 -4.14 7.64
C MET A 22 -7.88 -2.79 6.92
N LEU A 23 -8.07 -2.80 5.62
CA LEU A 23 -8.22 -1.60 4.79
C LEU A 23 -9.55 -0.86 5.06
N GLU A 24 -10.63 -1.58 5.42
CA GLU A 24 -11.90 -0.97 5.83
C GLU A 24 -11.77 -0.10 7.09
N GLN A 25 -10.78 -0.37 7.93
CA GLN A 25 -10.48 0.41 9.14
C GLN A 25 -9.38 1.45 8.92
N ASP A 26 -8.80 1.53 7.73
CA ASP A 26 -7.72 2.45 7.39
C ASP A 26 -8.27 3.83 6.99
N ALA A 27 -8.44 4.68 7.99
CA ALA A 27 -8.95 6.03 7.79
C ALA A 27 -8.00 6.91 6.95
N ALA A 28 -6.70 6.68 6.99
CA ALA A 28 -5.72 7.44 6.22
C ALA A 28 -5.82 7.12 4.72
N THR A 29 -5.86 5.85 4.36
CA THR A 29 -6.07 5.38 3.00
C THR A 29 -7.42 5.88 2.44
N ALA A 30 -8.47 5.80 3.25
CA ALA A 30 -9.81 6.31 2.87
C ALA A 30 -9.82 7.84 2.66
N ALA A 31 -9.17 8.62 3.55
CA ALA A 31 -9.10 10.08 3.42
C ALA A 31 -8.34 10.55 2.18
N LEU A 32 -7.35 9.77 1.73
CA LEU A 32 -6.63 10.03 0.48
C LEU A 32 -7.40 9.59 -0.77
N GLY A 33 -8.52 8.88 -0.61
CA GLY A 33 -9.29 8.33 -1.74
C GLY A 33 -8.53 7.23 -2.47
N ILE A 34 -7.69 6.47 -1.74
CA ILE A 34 -6.98 5.32 -2.29
C ILE A 34 -7.95 4.15 -2.39
N GLU A 35 -8.05 3.58 -3.59
CA GLU A 35 -8.94 2.48 -3.91
C GLU A 35 -8.14 1.20 -4.23
N VAL A 36 -8.64 0.07 -3.78
CA VAL A 36 -8.10 -1.25 -4.13
C VAL A 36 -8.62 -1.67 -5.48
N LEU A 37 -7.71 -2.00 -6.41
CA LEU A 37 -8.06 -2.60 -7.70
C LEU A 37 -7.96 -4.13 -7.64
N THR A 38 -6.84 -4.65 -7.13
CA THR A 38 -6.64 -6.10 -6.97
C THR A 38 -5.93 -6.41 -5.66
N LEU A 39 -6.22 -7.58 -5.10
CA LEU A 39 -5.53 -8.16 -3.94
C LEU A 39 -5.24 -9.63 -4.21
N GLY A 40 -4.08 -10.07 -3.76
CA GLY A 40 -3.67 -11.47 -3.81
C GLY A 40 -2.50 -11.73 -2.87
N PRO A 41 -2.11 -13.00 -2.69
CA PRO A 41 -0.96 -13.35 -1.87
C PRO A 41 0.32 -12.67 -2.34
N GLY A 42 0.87 -11.76 -1.54
CA GLY A 42 2.07 -11.00 -1.87
C GLY A 42 1.91 -10.01 -3.03
N ARG A 43 0.68 -9.65 -3.40
CA ARG A 43 0.38 -8.73 -4.49
C ARG A 43 -0.79 -7.82 -4.15
N ALA A 44 -0.68 -6.55 -4.55
CA ALA A 44 -1.78 -5.60 -4.49
C ALA A 44 -1.61 -4.54 -5.57
N THR A 45 -2.73 -4.13 -6.18
CA THR A 45 -2.79 -2.96 -7.05
C THR A 45 -3.79 -1.98 -6.45
N MET A 46 -3.35 -0.75 -6.25
CA MET A 46 -4.16 0.34 -5.71
C MET A 46 -4.05 1.58 -6.58
N ARG A 47 -5.05 2.46 -6.51
CA ARG A 47 -5.03 3.73 -7.26
C ARG A 47 -5.41 4.91 -6.39
N MET A 48 -4.98 6.10 -6.80
CA MET A 48 -5.30 7.39 -6.17
C MET A 48 -5.42 8.47 -7.24
N ALA A 49 -6.53 9.21 -7.25
CA ALA A 49 -6.66 10.40 -8.07
C ALA A 49 -5.98 11.58 -7.39
N VAL A 50 -5.20 12.35 -8.15
CA VAL A 50 -4.53 13.56 -7.65
C VAL A 50 -5.53 14.72 -7.64
N ARG A 51 -5.91 15.15 -6.44
CA ARG A 51 -6.82 16.29 -6.20
C ARG A 51 -6.06 17.60 -6.03
N PRO A 52 -6.74 18.76 -6.16
CA PRO A 52 -6.14 20.09 -5.94
C PRO A 52 -5.51 20.28 -4.54
N ASP A 53 -6.07 19.65 -3.50
CA ASP A 53 -5.57 19.70 -2.13
C ASP A 53 -4.32 18.82 -1.88
N MET A 54 -3.86 18.11 -2.91
CA MET A 54 -2.66 17.25 -2.86
C MET A 54 -1.42 17.90 -3.48
N VAL A 55 -1.51 19.14 -3.93
CA VAL A 55 -0.45 19.84 -4.66
C VAL A 55 0.50 20.54 -3.69
N GLN A 56 1.79 20.35 -3.89
CA GLN A 56 2.83 21.08 -3.17
C GLN A 56 3.22 22.40 -3.88
N GLY A 57 4.10 23.22 -3.26
CA GLY A 57 4.40 24.58 -3.69
C GLY A 57 4.97 24.75 -5.12
N HIS A 58 5.39 23.68 -5.79
CA HIS A 58 5.82 23.71 -7.20
C HIS A 58 4.73 23.27 -8.19
N GLY A 59 3.49 23.08 -7.73
CA GLY A 59 2.34 22.76 -8.60
C GLY A 59 2.22 21.29 -8.97
N THR A 60 2.97 20.39 -8.34
CA THR A 60 2.88 18.94 -8.56
C THR A 60 2.35 18.22 -7.33
N CYS A 61 1.84 17.00 -7.49
CA CYS A 61 1.43 16.17 -6.38
C CYS A 61 2.55 16.06 -5.33
N HIS A 62 2.21 16.24 -4.06
CA HIS A 62 3.18 16.13 -2.97
C HIS A 62 3.78 14.72 -2.93
N GLY A 63 5.12 14.63 -2.93
CA GLY A 63 5.83 13.34 -2.95
C GLY A 63 5.48 12.43 -1.77
N GLY A 64 5.15 12.99 -0.60
CA GLY A 64 4.66 12.24 0.54
C GLY A 64 3.32 11.54 0.31
N LEU A 65 2.46 12.07 -0.58
CA LEU A 65 1.19 11.44 -0.93
C LEU A 65 1.38 10.32 -1.95
N VAL A 66 2.33 10.47 -2.88
CA VAL A 66 2.78 9.38 -3.75
C VAL A 66 3.38 8.24 -2.92
N PHE A 67 4.18 8.59 -1.89
CA PHE A 67 4.70 7.63 -0.92
C PHE A 67 3.57 6.91 -0.19
N SER A 68 2.54 7.62 0.29
CA SER A 68 1.41 7.03 1.00
C SER A 68 0.63 6.02 0.15
N LEU A 69 0.43 6.30 -1.15
CA LEU A 69 -0.17 5.34 -2.09
C LEU A 69 0.70 4.08 -2.21
N ALA A 70 2.01 4.25 -2.39
CA ALA A 70 2.95 3.13 -2.51
C ALA A 70 3.00 2.30 -1.22
N ASP A 71 3.01 2.95 -0.05
CA ASP A 71 3.04 2.31 1.26
C ASP A 71 1.74 1.53 1.54
N SER A 72 0.57 2.08 1.16
CA SER A 72 -0.70 1.36 1.28
C SER A 72 -0.72 0.09 0.42
N ALA A 73 -0.24 0.16 -0.82
CA ALA A 73 -0.13 -1.01 -1.70
C ALA A 73 0.89 -2.03 -1.16
N PHE A 74 2.04 -1.56 -0.65
CA PHE A 74 3.04 -2.38 0.04
C PHE A 74 2.43 -3.12 1.23
N ALA A 75 1.72 -2.40 2.13
CA ALA A 75 1.08 -2.99 3.29
C ALA A 75 0.04 -4.05 2.91
N ALA A 76 -0.78 -3.80 1.89
CA ALA A 76 -1.75 -4.75 1.39
C ALA A 76 -1.08 -6.02 0.83
N ALA A 77 -0.01 -5.89 0.06
CA ALA A 77 0.71 -7.02 -0.53
C ALA A 77 1.36 -7.91 0.55
N CYS A 78 2.12 -7.32 1.49
CA CYS A 78 2.85 -8.11 2.50
C CYS A 78 1.91 -8.75 3.53
N ASN A 79 0.78 -8.11 3.90
CA ASN A 79 -0.23 -8.70 4.78
C ASN A 79 -1.05 -9.78 4.08
N GLY A 80 -1.22 -9.70 2.76
CA GLY A 80 -1.92 -10.69 1.95
C GLY A 80 -1.23 -12.07 1.89
N ARG A 81 0.01 -12.18 2.35
CA ARG A 81 0.79 -13.42 2.34
C ARG A 81 1.11 -13.95 3.73
N SER A 82 0.88 -13.17 4.76
CA SER A 82 1.25 -13.51 6.13
C SER A 82 0.07 -13.99 6.95
N PRO A 83 0.25 -15.00 7.81
CA PRO A 83 -0.79 -15.40 8.76
C PRO A 83 -0.98 -14.39 9.89
N GLY A 84 0.03 -13.59 10.22
CA GLY A 84 0.02 -12.57 11.26
C GLY A 84 0.13 -11.14 10.72
N PRO A 85 -0.02 -10.13 11.59
CA PRO A 85 0.11 -8.75 11.19
C PRO A 85 1.55 -8.40 10.78
N VAL A 86 1.68 -7.69 9.67
CA VAL A 86 2.96 -7.29 9.08
C VAL A 86 3.06 -5.77 9.08
N PHE A 87 4.20 -5.26 9.55
CA PHE A 87 4.49 -3.83 9.58
C PHE A 87 5.72 -3.50 8.73
N ALA A 88 5.80 -2.26 8.28
CA ALA A 88 6.99 -1.74 7.64
C ALA A 88 8.15 -1.65 8.66
N ALA A 89 9.31 -2.17 8.30
CA ALA A 89 10.56 -2.03 9.05
C ALA A 89 11.42 -0.89 8.47
N SER A 90 11.39 -0.73 7.14
CA SER A 90 12.01 0.38 6.42
C SER A 90 11.39 0.52 5.04
N ALA A 91 11.52 1.70 4.46
CA ALA A 91 11.13 1.96 3.09
C ALA A 91 12.03 3.00 2.45
N GLU A 92 12.19 2.89 1.14
CA GLU A 92 12.86 3.88 0.30
C GLU A 92 12.01 4.15 -0.95
N ILE A 93 12.03 5.37 -1.45
CA ILE A 93 11.34 5.78 -2.67
C ILE A 93 12.26 6.61 -3.56
N THR A 94 12.15 6.39 -4.86
CA THR A 94 12.75 7.24 -5.89
C THR A 94 11.62 7.84 -6.71
N TRP A 95 11.47 9.17 -6.68
CA TRP A 95 10.54 9.89 -7.54
C TRP A 95 11.18 10.10 -8.89
N VAL A 96 10.57 9.56 -9.94
CA VAL A 96 11.12 9.55 -11.31
C VAL A 96 10.54 10.68 -12.14
N ALA A 97 9.22 10.93 -12.01
CA ALA A 97 8.52 11.99 -12.73
C ALA A 97 7.41 12.60 -11.87
N PRO A 98 7.03 13.86 -12.12
CA PRO A 98 5.95 14.52 -11.40
C PRO A 98 4.57 13.99 -11.82
N ALA A 99 3.63 14.05 -10.87
CA ALA A 99 2.21 13.89 -11.13
C ALA A 99 1.48 15.24 -10.93
N PHE A 100 0.37 15.43 -11.62
CA PHE A 100 -0.39 16.69 -11.63
C PHE A 100 -1.84 16.45 -11.25
N VAL A 101 -2.55 17.51 -10.89
CA VAL A 101 -4.00 17.47 -10.66
C VAL A 101 -4.71 16.87 -11.87
N GLY A 102 -5.60 15.91 -11.61
CA GLY A 102 -6.33 15.17 -12.64
C GLY A 102 -5.64 13.87 -13.09
N ASP A 103 -4.37 13.65 -12.74
CA ASP A 103 -3.74 12.35 -12.94
C ASP A 103 -4.37 11.31 -12.00
N THR A 104 -4.45 10.07 -12.46
CA THR A 104 -4.72 8.90 -11.61
C THR A 104 -3.43 8.09 -11.51
N LEU A 105 -2.97 7.88 -10.29
CA LEU A 105 -1.77 7.10 -10.00
C LEU A 105 -2.16 5.67 -9.68
N VAL A 106 -1.40 4.70 -10.21
CA VAL A 106 -1.58 3.28 -9.94
C VAL A 106 -0.31 2.75 -9.30
N ALA A 107 -0.44 2.12 -8.15
CA ALA A 107 0.65 1.45 -7.42
C ALA A 107 0.48 -0.06 -7.53
N ASP A 108 1.46 -0.72 -8.15
CA ASP A 108 1.55 -2.17 -8.28
C ASP A 108 2.62 -2.70 -7.33
N ALA A 109 2.19 -3.42 -6.28
CA ALA A 109 3.03 -4.00 -5.26
C ALA A 109 3.25 -5.50 -5.46
N VAL A 110 4.50 -5.93 -5.37
CA VAL A 110 4.90 -7.34 -5.45
C VAL A 110 5.91 -7.67 -4.36
N GLU A 111 5.54 -8.60 -3.46
CA GLU A 111 6.48 -9.17 -2.50
C GLU A 111 7.38 -10.19 -3.20
N HIS A 112 8.65 -9.84 -3.35
CA HIS A 112 9.62 -10.67 -4.05
C HIS A 112 10.14 -11.83 -3.23
N THR A 113 10.34 -11.62 -1.92
CA THR A 113 10.93 -12.64 -1.05
C THR A 113 10.50 -12.48 0.39
N ARG A 114 10.48 -13.61 1.09
CA ARG A 114 10.37 -13.71 2.56
C ARG A 114 11.52 -14.52 3.11
N TYR A 115 12.03 -14.09 4.27
CA TYR A 115 13.07 -14.77 5.01
C TYR A 115 12.81 -14.63 6.51
N GLY A 116 12.53 -15.75 7.17
CA GLY A 116 12.03 -15.73 8.54
C GLY A 116 10.73 -14.94 8.65
N ARG A 117 10.70 -13.92 9.52
CA ARG A 117 9.56 -13.01 9.70
C ARG A 117 9.63 -11.74 8.83
N ASN A 118 10.63 -11.64 7.97
CA ASN A 118 10.84 -10.44 7.16
C ASN A 118 10.44 -10.66 5.71
N GLY A 119 10.12 -9.57 5.01
CA GLY A 119 9.83 -9.57 3.59
C GLY A 119 10.43 -8.37 2.86
N VAL A 120 10.57 -8.49 1.55
CA VAL A 120 10.96 -7.39 0.64
C VAL A 120 9.91 -7.29 -0.45
N THR A 121 9.33 -6.11 -0.58
CA THR A 121 8.27 -5.81 -1.55
C THR A 121 8.67 -4.58 -2.35
N ASP A 122 8.57 -4.68 -3.66
CA ASP A 122 8.73 -3.55 -4.57
C ASP A 122 7.35 -3.03 -5.00
N VAL A 123 7.26 -1.71 -5.15
CA VAL A 123 6.07 -1.06 -5.67
C VAL A 123 6.48 -0.13 -6.81
N THR A 124 5.81 -0.29 -7.94
CA THR A 124 5.92 0.62 -9.07
C THR A 124 4.71 1.53 -9.08
N VAL A 125 4.94 2.85 -9.07
CA VAL A 125 3.86 3.83 -9.23
C VAL A 125 3.90 4.40 -10.64
N SER A 126 2.81 4.27 -11.37
CA SER A 126 2.66 4.76 -12.74
C SER A 126 1.43 5.65 -12.90
N ARG A 127 1.41 6.46 -13.96
CA ARG A 127 0.23 7.20 -14.37
C ARG A 127 -0.69 6.31 -15.20
N GLN A 128 -1.97 6.22 -14.83
CA GLN A 128 -2.92 5.32 -15.49
C GLN A 128 -3.13 5.63 -16.97
N GLY A 129 -3.07 6.90 -17.38
CA GLY A 129 -3.43 7.31 -18.75
C GLY A 129 -2.41 6.90 -19.80
N ASP A 130 -1.12 7.05 -19.53
CA ASP A 130 -0.03 6.82 -20.48
C ASP A 130 0.99 5.77 -20.00
N GLY A 131 0.83 5.24 -18.79
CA GLY A 131 1.75 4.26 -18.21
C GLY A 131 3.10 4.84 -17.78
N ALA A 132 3.25 6.18 -17.76
CA ALA A 132 4.50 6.82 -17.37
C ALA A 132 4.91 6.42 -15.96
N LEU A 133 6.16 6.02 -15.78
CA LEU A 133 6.74 5.71 -14.47
C LEU A 133 6.88 6.98 -13.64
N LEU A 134 6.27 7.02 -12.47
CA LEU A 134 6.29 8.16 -11.55
C LEU A 134 7.19 7.94 -10.34
N ALA A 135 7.18 6.74 -9.77
CA ALA A 135 8.05 6.40 -8.65
C ALA A 135 8.34 4.90 -8.55
N LEU A 136 9.47 4.60 -7.94
CA LEU A 136 9.87 3.26 -7.53
C LEU A 136 10.02 3.26 -6.01
N PHE A 137 9.37 2.29 -5.35
CA PHE A 137 9.39 2.13 -3.90
C PHE A 137 9.85 0.73 -3.54
N ARG A 138 10.65 0.60 -2.51
CA ARG A 138 11.02 -0.68 -1.90
C ARG A 138 10.78 -0.63 -0.41
N GLY A 139 9.90 -1.51 0.08
CA GLY A 139 9.63 -1.71 1.50
C GLY A 139 10.24 -3.00 2.03
N ARG A 140 10.75 -2.94 3.27
CA ARG A 140 11.06 -4.11 4.07
C ARG A 140 10.02 -4.25 5.15
N SER A 141 9.48 -5.44 5.30
CA SER A 141 8.42 -5.75 6.25
C SER A 141 8.88 -6.71 7.33
N VAL A 142 8.21 -6.68 8.48
CA VAL A 142 8.39 -7.62 9.58
C VAL A 142 7.04 -8.09 10.10
N GLU A 143 6.86 -9.40 10.19
CA GLU A 143 5.70 -10.01 10.85
C GLU A 143 5.88 -9.93 12.36
N VAL A 144 4.84 -9.47 13.06
CA VAL A 144 4.81 -9.41 14.52
C VAL A 144 3.76 -10.38 15.06
N SER A 145 4.02 -10.94 16.24
CA SER A 145 3.09 -11.89 16.86
C SER A 145 1.82 -11.20 17.40
N ARG A 146 1.86 -9.88 17.63
CA ARG A 146 0.75 -9.08 18.13
C ARG A 146 0.89 -7.64 17.66
N PRO A 147 -0.20 -7.00 17.17
CA PRO A 147 -0.17 -5.57 16.87
C PRO A 147 0.04 -4.76 18.15
N PRO A 148 0.68 -3.58 18.07
CA PRO A 148 0.83 -2.68 19.20
C PRO A 148 -0.55 -2.27 19.74
N ALA A 149 -0.71 -2.29 21.05
CA ALA A 149 -1.94 -1.83 21.68
C ALA A 149 -2.10 -0.31 21.51
N PRO A 150 -3.32 0.20 21.26
CA PRO A 150 -3.58 1.63 21.27
C PRO A 150 -3.13 2.24 22.62
N ARG A 151 -2.48 3.39 22.58
CA ARG A 151 -2.20 4.12 23.81
C ARG A 151 -3.50 4.62 24.41
N PRO A 152 -3.68 4.55 25.74
CA PRO A 152 -4.81 5.22 26.39
C PRO A 152 -4.76 6.71 25.98
N THR A 153 -5.86 7.21 25.45
CA THR A 153 -6.02 8.65 25.27
C THR A 153 -6.12 9.25 26.67
N ASN A 154 -5.06 9.90 27.15
CA ASN A 154 -5.12 10.72 28.35
C ASN A 154 -6.03 11.93 28.05
N GLY A 155 -7.34 11.70 28.08
CA GLY A 155 -8.38 12.73 28.11
C GLY A 155 -8.49 13.30 29.52
N GLY A 156 -7.53 14.10 29.94
CA GLY A 156 -7.64 14.99 31.07
C GLY A 156 -7.75 16.42 30.54
N PRO A 157 -8.75 17.21 30.99
CA PRO A 157 -8.83 18.62 30.65
C PRO A 157 -7.65 19.35 31.29
N ARG A 158 -6.97 20.20 30.51
CA ARG A 158 -6.09 21.25 31.03
C ARG A 158 -6.91 22.49 31.26
#